data_f3d09f1b5102fc6c2df39d7074890d73
#
_entry.id   f3d09f1b5102fc6c2df39d7074890d73
#
_cell.length_a   1.000
_cell.length_b   1.000
_cell.length_c   1.000
_cell.angle_alpha   90.00
_cell.angle_beta   90.00
_cell.angle_gamma   90.00
#
_symmetry.space_group_name_H-M   'P 1'
#
loop_
_entity.id
_entity.type
_entity.pdbx_description
1 polymer ?
#
loop_
_entity_poly.entity_id
_entity_poly.type
_entity_poly.pdbx_seq_one_letter_code
_entity_poly.pdbx_strand_id
1 'polypeptide(L)'
;MFLTGIIGFPLMKTLSPGMHNRAFRALGLEGLYLPFRVKGDNLKSALHGLKALGFSGVNITNPYKEKVIDLLDQIDRKTRKIGAVNTIVVRDRRLYGYNTDTDGFEMSLAAYRIHLKRRKVLLIGTGGGARAVAYVLRKNRPEKYYVCNRTRKKAVRLIQAFGGELLKFNQLEKNLSEFDLVINATTVDLQNLCLRRMKQGSIYYDLNYRFKMRKKQGVKVVNGLLMLVYQGAGSFRLWTERRAPIRVMKRAVEVI
;
A
#
# COMPACT_ATOMS: atom_id res chain seq x y z
N MET A 1 10.43 -3.34 25.42
CA MET A 1 10.86 -2.54 24.22
C MET A 1 10.28 -3.17 22.94
N PHE A 2 9.72 -2.36 22.01
CA PHE A 2 9.20 -2.83 20.73
C PHE A 2 10.25 -2.65 19.64
N LEU A 3 10.87 -3.72 19.15
CA LEU A 3 11.76 -3.68 18.00
C LEU A 3 10.94 -3.91 16.72
N THR A 4 10.93 -2.94 15.84
CA THR A 4 10.14 -2.98 14.59
C THR A 4 10.92 -2.41 13.42
N GLY A 5 10.38 -2.52 12.20
CA GLY A 5 11.04 -1.94 11.04
C GLY A 5 10.33 -2.19 9.73
N ILE A 6 11.02 -1.89 8.63
CA ILE A 6 10.56 -2.17 7.27
C ILE A 6 11.65 -2.87 6.46
N ILE A 7 11.27 -3.98 5.81
CA ILE A 7 12.14 -4.76 4.91
C ILE A 7 11.74 -4.52 3.46
N GLY A 8 12.73 -4.22 2.60
CA GLY A 8 12.54 -4.06 1.17
C GLY A 8 13.87 -3.90 0.41
N PHE A 9 13.81 -3.97 -0.95
CA PHE A 9 14.99 -3.75 -1.80
C PHE A 9 14.62 -3.37 -3.26
N PRO A 10 15.17 -2.28 -3.83
CA PRO A 10 15.88 -1.22 -3.09
C PRO A 10 14.90 -0.52 -2.15
N LEU A 11 15.32 -0.36 -0.90
CA LEU A 11 14.54 0.41 0.05
C LEU A 11 14.90 1.89 -0.11
N MET A 12 14.08 2.58 -0.88
CA MET A 12 14.21 4.01 -1.10
C MET A 12 13.89 4.80 0.18
N LYS A 13 14.17 6.09 0.18
CA LYS A 13 13.82 6.99 1.29
C LYS A 13 12.34 6.80 1.66
N THR A 14 12.07 6.32 2.89
CA THR A 14 10.73 6.02 3.40
C THR A 14 10.40 6.91 4.59
N LEU A 15 9.13 7.31 4.72
CA LEU A 15 8.63 8.13 5.83
C LEU A 15 8.24 7.29 7.06
N SER A 16 8.16 5.96 6.89
CA SER A 16 7.71 5.05 7.96
C SER A 16 8.53 5.14 9.25
N PRO A 17 9.88 5.23 9.24
CA PRO A 17 10.64 5.36 10.48
C PRO A 17 10.28 6.61 11.28
N GLY A 18 10.23 7.77 10.65
CA GLY A 18 9.83 9.02 11.30
C GLY A 18 8.44 8.96 11.89
N MET A 19 7.51 8.36 11.15
CA MET A 19 6.12 8.20 11.56
C MET A 19 5.97 7.27 12.78
N HIS A 20 6.52 6.07 12.73
CA HIS A 20 6.40 5.09 13.81
C HIS A 20 7.17 5.48 15.06
N ASN A 21 8.39 6.01 14.93
CA ASN A 21 9.19 6.45 16.08
C ASN A 21 8.53 7.63 16.82
N ARG A 22 7.87 8.55 16.10
CA ARG A 22 7.06 9.59 16.75
C ARG A 22 5.82 9.02 17.44
N ALA A 23 5.21 7.96 16.87
CA ALA A 23 4.07 7.28 17.48
C ALA A 23 4.46 6.58 18.80
N PHE A 24 5.58 5.88 18.84
CA PHE A 24 6.10 5.27 20.07
C PHE A 24 6.33 6.32 21.16
N ARG A 25 7.04 7.40 20.83
CA ARG A 25 7.30 8.49 21.79
C ARG A 25 6.02 9.16 22.30
N ALA A 26 5.05 9.41 21.44
CA ALA A 26 3.79 10.04 21.80
C ALA A 26 2.93 9.22 22.77
N LEU A 27 3.15 7.91 22.83
CA LEU A 27 2.45 7.01 23.76
C LEU A 27 3.31 6.59 24.95
N GLY A 28 4.51 7.16 25.12
CA GLY A 28 5.44 6.77 26.17
C GLY A 28 5.90 5.30 26.05
N LEU A 29 5.84 4.71 24.84
CA LEU A 29 6.24 3.34 24.58
C LEU A 29 7.73 3.28 24.22
N GLU A 30 8.47 2.40 24.89
CA GLU A 30 9.83 2.09 24.51
C GLU A 30 9.82 1.27 23.23
N GLY A 31 10.10 1.91 22.09
CA GLY A 31 10.03 1.28 20.77
C GLY A 31 10.88 1.97 19.73
N LEU A 32 11.38 1.16 18.80
CA LEU A 32 12.22 1.60 17.69
C LEU A 32 11.77 1.00 16.36
N TYR A 33 11.72 1.82 15.33
CA TYR A 33 11.41 1.40 13.95
C TYR A 33 12.53 1.80 13.01
N LEU A 34 13.13 0.82 12.34
CA LEU A 34 14.31 0.98 11.47
C LEU A 34 14.06 0.48 10.04
N PRO A 35 14.74 1.07 9.03
CA PRO A 35 14.72 0.56 7.66
C PRO A 35 15.80 -0.52 7.46
N PHE A 36 15.42 -1.67 6.87
CA PHE A 36 16.32 -2.77 6.56
C PHE A 36 16.35 -3.04 5.05
N ARG A 37 17.51 -2.78 4.41
CA ARG A 37 17.75 -3.07 3.00
C ARG A 37 18.19 -4.53 2.87
N VAL A 38 17.26 -5.42 2.60
CA VAL A 38 17.52 -6.85 2.47
C VAL A 38 17.47 -7.26 1.01
N LYS A 39 18.55 -7.81 0.46
CA LYS A 39 18.56 -8.41 -0.88
C LYS A 39 17.73 -9.70 -0.90
N GLY A 40 17.21 -10.09 -2.07
CA GLY A 40 16.28 -11.22 -2.21
C GLY A 40 16.76 -12.53 -1.62
N ASP A 41 18.03 -12.85 -1.82
CA ASP A 41 18.66 -14.08 -1.35
C ASP A 41 18.74 -14.17 0.18
N ASN A 42 18.79 -13.01 0.85
CA ASN A 42 18.86 -12.91 2.30
C ASN A 42 17.49 -12.77 2.99
N LEU A 43 16.38 -12.76 2.23
CA LEU A 43 15.06 -12.53 2.81
C LEU A 43 14.69 -13.58 3.86
N LYS A 44 14.93 -14.87 3.58
CA LYS A 44 14.65 -15.97 4.51
C LYS A 44 15.49 -15.85 5.78
N SER A 45 16.77 -15.59 5.65
CA SER A 45 17.70 -15.42 6.80
C SER A 45 17.31 -14.20 7.63
N ALA A 46 16.93 -13.07 6.98
CA ALA A 46 16.46 -11.88 7.67
C ALA A 46 15.21 -12.17 8.51
N LEU A 47 14.23 -12.91 7.95
CA LEU A 47 13.01 -13.28 8.67
C LEU A 47 13.30 -14.21 9.87
N HIS A 48 14.23 -15.16 9.73
CA HIS A 48 14.70 -15.98 10.87
C HIS A 48 15.36 -15.12 11.94
N GLY A 49 16.17 -14.15 11.53
CA GLY A 49 16.80 -13.19 12.43
C GLY A 49 15.80 -12.39 13.28
N LEU A 50 14.64 -12.05 12.74
CA LEU A 50 13.58 -11.36 13.50
C LEU A 50 13.14 -12.15 14.74
N LYS A 51 13.02 -13.49 14.60
CA LYS A 51 12.66 -14.38 15.71
C LYS A 51 13.75 -14.45 16.77
N ALA A 52 15.02 -14.52 16.34
CA ALA A 52 16.18 -14.66 17.23
C ALA A 52 16.49 -13.35 17.99
N LEU A 53 16.29 -12.21 17.32
CA LEU A 53 16.58 -10.87 17.86
C LEU A 53 15.43 -10.27 18.68
N GLY A 54 14.33 -10.99 18.86
CA GLY A 54 13.20 -10.53 19.68
C GLY A 54 12.41 -9.36 19.06
N PHE A 55 12.33 -9.29 17.72
CA PHE A 55 11.49 -8.29 17.08
C PHE A 55 10.01 -8.50 17.41
N SER A 56 9.27 -7.42 17.59
CA SER A 56 7.79 -7.44 17.66
C SER A 56 7.16 -7.63 16.28
N GLY A 57 7.85 -7.19 15.24
CA GLY A 57 7.43 -7.39 13.85
C GLY A 57 8.02 -6.37 12.90
N VAL A 58 7.69 -6.50 11.61
CA VAL A 58 8.17 -5.61 10.56
C VAL A 58 7.12 -5.37 9.49
N ASN A 59 7.20 -4.23 8.81
CA ASN A 59 6.54 -4.06 7.53
C ASN A 59 7.35 -4.69 6.39
N ILE A 60 6.64 -5.19 5.41
CA ILE A 60 7.20 -5.69 4.16
C ILE A 60 6.79 -4.76 3.01
N THR A 61 7.78 -4.33 2.23
CA THR A 61 7.52 -3.52 1.03
C THR A 61 8.11 -4.17 -0.22
N ASN A 62 8.07 -3.44 -1.34
CA ASN A 62 8.57 -3.93 -2.63
C ASN A 62 10.01 -4.48 -2.54
N PRO A 63 10.30 -5.61 -3.19
CA PRO A 63 9.42 -6.43 -4.04
C PRO A 63 8.85 -7.66 -3.31
N TYR A 64 8.79 -7.69 -1.98
CA TYR A 64 8.66 -8.90 -1.18
C TYR A 64 7.25 -9.23 -0.70
N LYS A 65 6.26 -8.34 -0.88
CA LYS A 65 4.90 -8.50 -0.33
C LYS A 65 4.20 -9.82 -0.73
N GLU A 66 4.47 -10.32 -1.93
CA GLU A 66 3.94 -11.60 -2.42
C GLU A 66 4.86 -12.75 -2.03
N LYS A 67 6.19 -12.57 -2.23
CA LYS A 67 7.20 -13.60 -1.99
C LYS A 67 7.33 -14.04 -0.53
N VAL A 68 7.02 -13.16 0.42
CA VAL A 68 7.17 -13.45 1.83
C VAL A 68 6.14 -14.45 2.35
N ILE A 69 5.03 -14.65 1.66
CA ILE A 69 3.93 -15.51 2.08
C ILE A 69 4.40 -16.93 2.40
N ASP A 70 5.22 -17.50 1.53
CA ASP A 70 5.72 -18.88 1.65
C ASP A 70 6.80 -19.03 2.74
N LEU A 71 7.23 -17.92 3.34
CA LEU A 71 8.24 -17.88 4.41
C LEU A 71 7.62 -17.62 5.79
N LEU A 72 6.30 -17.50 5.88
CA LEU A 72 5.58 -17.21 7.11
C LEU A 72 4.95 -18.47 7.71
N ASP A 73 4.90 -18.52 9.04
CA ASP A 73 4.27 -19.64 9.75
C ASP A 73 2.74 -19.62 9.58
N GLN A 74 2.14 -18.41 9.57
CA GLN A 74 0.69 -18.24 9.37
C GLN A 74 0.36 -16.91 8.69
N ILE A 75 -0.76 -16.89 7.97
CA ILE A 75 -1.38 -15.66 7.43
C ILE A 75 -2.88 -15.69 7.69
N ASP A 76 -3.48 -14.53 7.97
CA ASP A 76 -4.91 -14.44 8.19
C ASP A 76 -5.73 -14.70 6.90
N ARG A 77 -7.02 -14.99 7.06
CA ARG A 77 -7.93 -15.32 5.94
C ARG A 77 -8.03 -14.17 4.92
N LYS A 78 -8.04 -12.92 5.38
CA LYS A 78 -8.10 -11.73 4.51
C LYS A 78 -6.80 -11.62 3.69
N THR A 79 -5.67 -11.69 4.34
CA THR A 79 -4.34 -11.62 3.71
C THR A 79 -4.12 -12.74 2.70
N ARG A 80 -4.60 -13.96 2.99
CA ARG A 80 -4.58 -15.09 2.04
C ARG A 80 -5.35 -14.76 0.76
N LYS A 81 -6.55 -14.17 0.87
CA LYS A 81 -7.34 -13.75 -0.29
C LYS A 81 -6.67 -12.64 -1.09
N ILE A 82 -5.98 -11.71 -0.41
CA ILE A 82 -5.25 -10.61 -1.07
C ILE A 82 -4.01 -11.15 -1.80
N GLY A 83 -3.35 -12.18 -1.25
CA GLY A 83 -2.11 -12.73 -1.77
C GLY A 83 -0.94 -11.77 -1.70
N ALA A 84 -0.89 -10.91 -0.67
CA ALA A 84 0.21 -10.02 -0.38
C ALA A 84 0.23 -9.67 1.11
N VAL A 85 1.40 -9.71 1.72
CA VAL A 85 1.66 -9.34 3.13
C VAL A 85 2.42 -8.02 3.15
N ASN A 86 1.97 -7.05 3.94
CA ASN A 86 2.72 -5.82 4.20
C ASN A 86 3.13 -5.66 5.66
N THR A 87 2.64 -6.54 6.56
CA THR A 87 2.93 -6.49 7.99
C THR A 87 3.15 -7.89 8.53
N ILE A 88 4.25 -8.09 9.23
CA ILE A 88 4.57 -9.31 9.97
C ILE A 88 4.53 -8.98 11.46
N VAL A 89 3.91 -9.85 12.24
CA VAL A 89 3.99 -9.89 13.70
C VAL A 89 4.83 -11.08 14.08
N VAL A 90 5.75 -10.90 15.02
CA VAL A 90 6.51 -11.99 15.64
C VAL A 90 5.88 -12.25 17.01
N ARG A 91 5.37 -13.45 17.23
CA ARG A 91 4.80 -13.89 18.50
C ARG A 91 5.16 -15.36 18.72
N ASP A 92 5.62 -15.72 19.91
CA ASP A 92 6.02 -17.09 20.28
C ASP A 92 6.98 -17.72 19.26
N ARG A 93 7.98 -16.93 18.83
CA ARG A 93 8.96 -17.30 17.78
C ARG A 93 8.34 -17.73 16.46
N ARG A 94 7.09 -17.32 16.14
CA ARG A 94 6.39 -17.54 14.88
C ARG A 94 6.13 -16.23 14.16
N LEU A 95 6.04 -16.31 12.84
CA LEU A 95 5.79 -15.17 11.93
C LEU A 95 4.34 -15.20 11.45
N TYR A 96 3.57 -14.20 11.82
CA TYR A 96 2.19 -14.04 11.40
C TYR A 96 2.07 -12.90 10.39
N GLY A 97 1.55 -13.20 9.19
CA GLY A 97 1.42 -12.22 8.11
C GLY A 97 0.03 -11.59 8.02
N TYR A 98 0.01 -10.27 7.86
CA TYR A 98 -1.19 -9.45 7.72
C TYR A 98 -1.09 -8.50 6.53
N ASN A 99 -2.23 -8.00 6.08
CA ASN A 99 -2.30 -6.92 5.10
C ASN A 99 -3.10 -5.73 5.64
N THR A 100 -2.40 -4.69 6.03
CA THR A 100 -2.99 -3.42 6.50
C THR A 100 -3.17 -2.40 5.38
N ASP A 101 -2.65 -2.65 4.15
CA ASP A 101 -2.82 -1.75 3.00
C ASP A 101 -4.28 -1.59 2.60
N THR A 102 -5.09 -2.67 2.71
CA THR A 102 -6.52 -2.61 2.39
C THR A 102 -7.27 -1.64 3.27
N ASP A 103 -7.06 -1.74 4.58
CA ASP A 103 -7.71 -0.85 5.55
C ASP A 103 -7.19 0.58 5.40
N GLY A 104 -5.87 0.72 5.17
CA GLY A 104 -5.23 2.00 4.87
C GLY A 104 -5.83 2.68 3.65
N PHE A 105 -6.05 1.94 2.57
CA PHE A 105 -6.65 2.46 1.35
C PHE A 105 -8.13 2.83 1.57
N GLU A 106 -8.95 1.96 2.18
CA GLU A 106 -10.36 2.26 2.50
C GLU A 106 -10.50 3.52 3.38
N MET A 107 -9.72 3.61 4.44
CA MET A 107 -9.72 4.79 5.31
C MET A 107 -9.26 6.07 4.59
N SER A 108 -8.31 5.96 3.68
CA SER A 108 -7.86 7.11 2.89
C SER A 108 -8.91 7.57 1.90
N LEU A 109 -9.64 6.66 1.24
CA LEU A 109 -10.77 7.01 0.40
C LEU A 109 -11.85 7.78 1.18
N ALA A 110 -12.20 7.27 2.37
CA ALA A 110 -13.17 7.94 3.26
C ALA A 110 -12.70 9.35 3.67
N ALA A 111 -11.43 9.48 4.07
CA ALA A 111 -10.85 10.77 4.47
C ALA A 111 -10.80 11.79 3.31
N TYR A 112 -10.57 11.33 2.09
CA TYR A 112 -10.62 12.16 0.89
C TYR A 112 -12.06 12.34 0.34
N ARG A 113 -13.09 11.74 0.97
CA ARG A 113 -14.49 11.73 0.49
C ARG A 113 -14.60 11.18 -0.93
N ILE A 114 -13.89 10.08 -1.20
CA ILE A 114 -13.92 9.39 -2.50
C ILE A 114 -14.82 8.15 -2.36
N HIS A 115 -15.97 8.20 -3.02
CA HIS A 115 -16.91 7.08 -3.07
C HIS A 115 -16.66 6.27 -4.34
N LEU A 116 -16.61 4.95 -4.24
CA LEU A 116 -16.35 4.06 -5.39
C LEU A 116 -17.63 3.71 -6.16
N LYS A 117 -18.78 3.72 -5.49
CA LYS A 117 -20.07 3.39 -6.12
C LYS A 117 -20.36 4.31 -7.30
N ARG A 118 -20.89 3.76 -8.39
CA ARG A 118 -21.20 4.46 -9.65
C ARG A 118 -20.01 5.14 -10.33
N ARG A 119 -18.79 4.66 -10.09
CA ARG A 119 -17.59 5.17 -10.78
C ARG A 119 -17.00 4.14 -11.72
N LYS A 120 -16.50 4.62 -12.84
CA LYS A 120 -15.62 3.89 -13.74
C LYS A 120 -14.18 4.09 -13.28
N VAL A 121 -13.56 3.02 -12.80
CA VAL A 121 -12.24 3.08 -12.13
C VAL A 121 -11.16 2.44 -12.97
N LEU A 122 -10.00 3.06 -13.06
CA LEU A 122 -8.79 2.48 -13.66
C LEU A 122 -7.73 2.24 -12.59
N LEU A 123 -7.29 1.00 -12.45
CA LEU A 123 -6.14 0.61 -11.62
C LEU A 123 -4.92 0.35 -12.52
N ILE A 124 -3.86 1.14 -12.34
CA ILE A 124 -2.59 0.99 -13.05
C ILE A 124 -1.58 0.33 -12.12
N GLY A 125 -1.08 -0.84 -12.53
CA GLY A 125 -0.14 -1.64 -11.73
C GLY A 125 -0.74 -2.94 -11.19
N THR A 126 0.14 -3.88 -10.79
CA THR A 126 -0.25 -5.23 -10.37
C THR A 126 0.57 -5.78 -9.19
N GLY A 127 1.40 -4.95 -8.55
CA GLY A 127 2.19 -5.34 -7.37
C GLY A 127 1.35 -5.45 -6.09
N GLY A 128 1.99 -5.73 -4.96
CA GLY A 128 1.32 -5.95 -3.68
C GLY A 128 0.36 -4.83 -3.25
N GLY A 129 0.71 -3.55 -3.52
CA GLY A 129 -0.21 -2.42 -3.29
C GLY A 129 -1.44 -2.46 -4.21
N ALA A 130 -1.24 -2.79 -5.49
CA ALA A 130 -2.34 -2.93 -6.45
C ALA A 130 -3.28 -4.09 -6.08
N ARG A 131 -2.76 -5.20 -5.50
CA ARG A 131 -3.59 -6.31 -5.00
C ARG A 131 -4.51 -5.86 -3.87
N ALA A 132 -4.00 -5.08 -2.93
CA ALA A 132 -4.79 -4.50 -1.84
C ALA A 132 -5.90 -3.58 -2.39
N VAL A 133 -5.57 -2.72 -3.35
CA VAL A 133 -6.55 -1.85 -4.04
C VAL A 133 -7.60 -2.68 -4.79
N ALA A 134 -7.19 -3.68 -5.58
CA ALA A 134 -8.11 -4.53 -6.33
C ALA A 134 -9.07 -5.31 -5.40
N TYR A 135 -8.58 -5.79 -4.25
CA TYR A 135 -9.42 -6.40 -3.22
C TYR A 135 -10.50 -5.41 -2.72
N VAL A 136 -10.13 -4.16 -2.46
CA VAL A 136 -11.05 -3.11 -2.03
C VAL A 136 -12.05 -2.75 -3.14
N LEU A 137 -11.62 -2.65 -4.39
CA LEU A 137 -12.50 -2.40 -5.53
C LEU A 137 -13.53 -3.54 -5.68
N ARG A 138 -13.09 -4.81 -5.60
CA ARG A 138 -14.02 -5.96 -5.63
C ARG A 138 -15.06 -5.90 -4.51
N LYS A 139 -14.65 -5.54 -3.29
CA LYS A 139 -15.53 -5.45 -2.10
C LYS A 139 -16.57 -4.34 -2.26
N ASN A 140 -16.15 -3.18 -2.76
CA ASN A 140 -16.98 -1.97 -2.83
C ASN A 140 -17.77 -1.82 -4.14
N ARG A 141 -17.59 -2.73 -5.11
CA ARG A 141 -18.36 -2.86 -6.35
C ARG A 141 -18.57 -1.51 -7.06
N PRO A 142 -17.52 -0.86 -7.60
CA PRO A 142 -17.69 0.28 -8.50
C PRO A 142 -18.56 -0.12 -9.70
N GLU A 143 -19.05 0.85 -10.48
CA GLU A 143 -19.81 0.55 -11.70
C GLU A 143 -19.05 -0.39 -12.62
N LYS A 144 -17.81 -0.02 -12.93
CA LYS A 144 -16.83 -0.86 -13.63
C LYS A 144 -15.43 -0.54 -13.13
N TYR A 145 -14.53 -1.51 -13.17
CA TYR A 145 -13.13 -1.20 -13.02
C TYR A 145 -12.25 -1.98 -14.00
N TYR A 146 -11.18 -1.32 -14.38
CA TYR A 146 -10.22 -1.80 -15.35
C TYR A 146 -8.85 -1.92 -14.71
N VAL A 147 -8.10 -2.90 -15.16
CA VAL A 147 -6.70 -3.11 -14.75
C VAL A 147 -5.80 -2.91 -15.95
N CYS A 148 -4.82 -2.01 -15.80
CA CYS A 148 -3.80 -1.76 -16.80
C CYS A 148 -2.41 -2.05 -16.22
N ASN A 149 -1.60 -2.79 -16.97
CA ASN A 149 -0.20 -3.03 -16.61
C ASN A 149 0.65 -3.29 -17.85
N ARG A 150 1.92 -2.85 -17.84
CA ARG A 150 2.85 -3.08 -18.95
C ARG A 150 2.96 -4.57 -19.30
N THR A 151 3.02 -5.46 -18.30
CA THR A 151 3.02 -6.90 -18.48
C THR A 151 1.60 -7.43 -18.45
N ARG A 152 1.01 -7.72 -19.62
CA ARG A 152 -0.39 -8.21 -19.77
C ARG A 152 -0.69 -9.42 -18.88
N LYS A 153 0.20 -10.42 -18.83
CA LYS A 153 0.03 -11.64 -18.04
C LYS A 153 -0.20 -11.34 -16.55
N LYS A 154 0.47 -10.32 -15.99
CA LYS A 154 0.28 -9.91 -14.60
C LYS A 154 -1.09 -9.24 -14.39
N ALA A 155 -1.56 -8.44 -15.34
CA ALA A 155 -2.90 -7.83 -15.26
C ALA A 155 -3.99 -8.90 -15.29
N VAL A 156 -3.89 -9.88 -16.20
CA VAL A 156 -4.83 -10.99 -16.30
C VAL A 156 -4.89 -11.81 -15.00
N ARG A 157 -3.74 -12.11 -14.37
CA ARG A 157 -3.71 -12.80 -13.06
C ARG A 157 -4.42 -11.99 -11.96
N LEU A 158 -4.26 -10.67 -11.95
CA LEU A 158 -4.94 -9.82 -10.97
C LEU A 158 -6.46 -9.83 -11.20
N ILE A 159 -6.90 -9.76 -12.45
CA ILE A 159 -8.31 -9.81 -12.86
C ILE A 159 -8.94 -11.17 -12.49
N GLN A 160 -8.24 -12.27 -12.73
CA GLN A 160 -8.71 -13.61 -12.31
C GLN A 160 -8.95 -13.70 -10.79
N ALA A 161 -8.11 -13.05 -10.00
CA ALA A 161 -8.24 -13.07 -8.53
C ALA A 161 -9.34 -12.13 -8.00
N PHE A 162 -9.53 -10.96 -8.61
CA PHE A 162 -10.36 -9.90 -8.04
C PHE A 162 -11.49 -9.41 -8.96
N GLY A 163 -11.54 -9.85 -10.21
CA GLY A 163 -12.44 -9.34 -11.22
C GLY A 163 -11.87 -8.10 -11.92
N GLY A 164 -12.74 -7.37 -12.62
CA GLY A 164 -12.38 -6.24 -13.47
C GLY A 164 -12.14 -6.63 -14.92
N GLU A 165 -11.87 -5.64 -15.76
CA GLU A 165 -11.63 -5.78 -17.19
C GLU A 165 -10.20 -5.37 -17.56
N LEU A 166 -9.63 -5.99 -18.59
CA LEU A 166 -8.30 -5.64 -19.05
C LEU A 166 -8.33 -4.38 -19.92
N LEU A 167 -7.59 -3.34 -19.53
CA LEU A 167 -7.20 -2.27 -20.43
C LEU A 167 -5.78 -2.53 -20.94
N LYS A 168 -5.62 -2.67 -22.26
CA LYS A 168 -4.30 -2.86 -22.88
C LYS A 168 -3.42 -1.62 -22.65
N PHE A 169 -2.14 -1.83 -22.36
CA PHE A 169 -1.22 -0.74 -22.01
C PHE A 169 -1.06 0.30 -23.13
N ASN A 170 -1.07 -0.12 -24.40
CA ASN A 170 -1.02 0.77 -25.55
C ASN A 170 -2.30 1.59 -25.78
N GLN A 171 -3.39 1.25 -25.09
CA GLN A 171 -4.66 1.97 -25.11
C GLN A 171 -4.83 2.91 -23.92
N LEU A 172 -3.90 2.89 -22.95
CA LEU A 172 -4.01 3.64 -21.70
C LEU A 172 -4.29 5.12 -21.96
N GLU A 173 -3.44 5.80 -22.71
CA GLU A 173 -3.55 7.24 -22.94
C GLU A 173 -4.85 7.65 -23.61
N LYS A 174 -5.31 6.88 -24.60
CA LYS A 174 -6.52 7.16 -25.37
C LYS A 174 -7.79 7.04 -24.54
N ASN A 175 -7.80 6.20 -23.50
CA ASN A 175 -8.99 5.92 -22.71
C ASN A 175 -9.04 6.68 -21.37
N LEU A 176 -8.03 7.47 -21.00
CA LEU A 176 -7.96 8.13 -19.69
C LEU A 176 -9.16 9.08 -19.42
N SER A 177 -9.74 9.69 -20.46
CA SER A 177 -10.93 10.55 -20.33
C SER A 177 -12.21 9.82 -19.95
N GLU A 178 -12.23 8.49 -20.06
CA GLU A 178 -13.42 7.71 -19.72
C GLU A 178 -13.57 7.43 -18.22
N PHE A 179 -12.49 7.60 -17.43
CA PHE A 179 -12.46 7.19 -16.04
C PHE A 179 -12.80 8.33 -15.08
N ASP A 180 -13.58 8.00 -14.04
CA ASP A 180 -13.91 8.92 -12.95
C ASP A 180 -12.84 8.89 -11.86
N LEU A 181 -12.12 7.76 -11.75
CA LEU A 181 -11.03 7.57 -10.80
C LEU A 181 -9.90 6.77 -11.48
N VAL A 182 -8.72 7.37 -11.53
CA VAL A 182 -7.49 6.69 -11.97
C VAL A 182 -6.59 6.49 -10.75
N ILE A 183 -6.21 5.25 -10.47
CA ILE A 183 -5.35 4.87 -9.34
C ILE A 183 -4.01 4.38 -9.88
N ASN A 184 -2.95 5.14 -9.61
CA ASN A 184 -1.58 4.71 -9.90
C ASN A 184 -1.01 3.91 -8.72
N ALA A 185 -0.90 2.61 -8.88
CA ALA A 185 -0.28 1.68 -7.92
C ALA A 185 1.12 1.21 -8.39
N THR A 186 1.76 1.96 -9.26
CA THR A 186 3.12 1.70 -9.74
C THR A 186 4.14 2.58 -9.02
N THR A 187 5.43 2.36 -9.30
CA THR A 187 6.53 3.20 -8.82
C THR A 187 6.90 4.32 -9.80
N VAL A 188 6.20 4.41 -10.92
CA VAL A 188 6.47 5.37 -12.01
C VAL A 188 5.59 6.61 -11.84
N ASP A 189 6.15 7.79 -12.07
CA ASP A 189 5.37 9.04 -12.15
C ASP A 189 4.55 9.05 -13.45
N LEU A 190 3.25 8.86 -13.31
CA LEU A 190 2.29 8.90 -14.41
C LEU A 190 1.44 10.18 -14.43
N GLN A 191 1.74 11.16 -13.58
CA GLN A 191 0.92 12.36 -13.43
C GLN A 191 0.77 13.13 -14.75
N ASN A 192 1.87 13.37 -15.47
CA ASN A 192 1.82 14.10 -16.75
C ASN A 192 0.90 13.40 -17.77
N LEU A 193 1.09 12.09 -17.95
CA LEU A 193 0.29 11.30 -18.86
C LEU A 193 -1.19 11.33 -18.47
N CYS A 194 -1.49 11.03 -17.20
CA CYS A 194 -2.86 10.91 -16.73
C CYS A 194 -3.58 12.27 -16.71
N LEU A 195 -2.97 13.28 -16.09
CA LEU A 195 -3.63 14.57 -15.91
C LEU A 195 -3.92 15.26 -17.24
N ARG A 196 -3.07 15.11 -18.27
CA ARG A 196 -3.35 15.70 -19.60
C ARG A 196 -4.67 15.22 -20.20
N ARG A 197 -5.02 13.95 -20.04
CA ARG A 197 -6.14 13.27 -20.72
C ARG A 197 -7.37 13.07 -19.84
N MET A 198 -7.27 13.14 -18.53
CA MET A 198 -8.42 12.94 -17.64
C MET A 198 -9.46 14.05 -17.79
N LYS A 199 -10.75 13.67 -17.72
CA LYS A 199 -11.89 14.59 -17.80
C LYS A 199 -12.04 15.44 -16.52
N GLN A 200 -12.78 16.55 -16.63
CA GLN A 200 -13.20 17.33 -15.45
C GLN A 200 -14.08 16.50 -14.52
N GLY A 201 -14.01 16.78 -13.22
CA GLY A 201 -14.72 16.05 -12.17
C GLY A 201 -14.11 14.70 -11.81
N SER A 202 -13.05 14.26 -12.53
CA SER A 202 -12.35 13.02 -12.23
C SER A 202 -11.34 13.16 -11.09
N ILE A 203 -10.83 12.01 -10.62
CA ILE A 203 -9.88 11.92 -9.51
C ILE A 203 -8.65 11.13 -9.95
N TYR A 204 -7.47 11.68 -9.75
CA TYR A 204 -6.19 10.97 -9.84
C TYR A 204 -5.69 10.65 -8.44
N TYR A 205 -5.55 9.37 -8.15
CA TYR A 205 -5.01 8.86 -6.88
C TYR A 205 -3.67 8.19 -7.14
N ASP A 206 -2.58 8.75 -6.62
CA ASP A 206 -1.27 8.12 -6.67
C ASP A 206 -0.94 7.45 -5.33
N LEU A 207 -0.74 6.12 -5.33
CA LEU A 207 -0.29 5.44 -4.12
C LEU A 207 1.12 5.87 -3.71
N ASN A 208 1.88 6.40 -4.66
CA ASN A 208 3.21 6.92 -4.39
C ASN A 208 3.11 8.34 -3.80
N TYR A 209 3.78 8.56 -2.70
CA TYR A 209 3.83 9.86 -2.01
C TYR A 209 5.16 10.61 -2.21
N ARG A 210 6.07 10.06 -3.03
CA ARG A 210 7.41 10.64 -3.22
C ARG A 210 7.45 11.72 -4.29
N PHE A 211 6.50 11.69 -5.22
CA PHE A 211 6.41 12.70 -6.26
C PHE A 211 5.69 13.95 -5.77
N LYS A 212 6.20 15.11 -6.16
CA LYS A 212 5.46 16.37 -5.97
C LYS A 212 4.17 16.30 -6.79
N MET A 213 3.04 16.49 -6.11
CA MET A 213 1.74 16.43 -6.79
C MET A 213 1.53 17.62 -7.69
N ARG A 214 1.18 17.35 -8.95
CA ARG A 214 0.80 18.36 -9.94
C ARG A 214 -0.67 18.72 -9.77
N LYS A 215 -1.02 19.94 -10.14
CA LYS A 215 -2.43 20.39 -10.14
C LYS A 215 -2.95 20.38 -11.59
N LYS A 216 -4.21 20.01 -11.76
CA LYS A 216 -4.99 20.23 -12.98
C LYS A 216 -6.35 20.78 -12.59
N GLN A 217 -6.78 21.86 -13.22
CA GLN A 217 -8.11 22.41 -13.00
C GLN A 217 -9.19 21.37 -13.33
N GLY A 218 -10.17 21.25 -12.45
CA GLY A 218 -11.27 20.29 -12.61
C GLY A 218 -10.92 18.83 -12.32
N VAL A 219 -9.68 18.50 -11.93
CA VAL A 219 -9.27 17.15 -11.51
C VAL A 219 -8.82 17.17 -10.06
N LYS A 220 -9.44 16.34 -9.22
CA LYS A 220 -8.97 16.15 -7.85
C LYS A 220 -7.74 15.24 -7.85
N VAL A 221 -6.61 15.75 -7.35
CA VAL A 221 -5.35 15.00 -7.30
C VAL A 221 -5.01 14.72 -5.84
N VAL A 222 -4.81 13.44 -5.50
CA VAL A 222 -4.48 12.99 -4.15
C VAL A 222 -3.31 12.00 -4.17
N ASN A 223 -2.52 11.99 -3.12
CA ASN A 223 -1.37 11.09 -2.98
C ASN A 223 -1.59 10.01 -1.90
N GLY A 224 -0.63 9.09 -1.80
CA GLY A 224 -0.66 7.96 -0.90
C GLY A 224 -0.33 8.26 0.57
N LEU A 225 -0.14 9.52 0.99
CA LEU A 225 0.26 9.84 2.37
C LEU A 225 -0.75 9.37 3.42
N LEU A 226 -2.04 9.62 3.19
CA LEU A 226 -3.06 9.14 4.13
C LEU A 226 -3.15 7.61 4.16
N MET A 227 -3.00 6.95 3.01
CA MET A 227 -2.92 5.49 2.97
C MET A 227 -1.69 4.99 3.75
N LEU A 228 -0.53 5.65 3.62
CA LEU A 228 0.67 5.33 4.40
C LEU A 228 0.42 5.44 5.89
N VAL A 229 -0.24 6.51 6.35
CA VAL A 229 -0.55 6.73 7.77
C VAL A 229 -1.50 5.65 8.29
N TYR A 230 -2.60 5.40 7.60
CA TYR A 230 -3.62 4.48 8.09
C TYR A 230 -3.15 3.02 8.08
N GLN A 231 -2.43 2.57 7.03
CA GLN A 231 -1.85 1.23 7.05
C GLN A 231 -0.78 1.10 8.14
N GLY A 232 0.04 2.14 8.35
CA GLY A 232 1.01 2.17 9.43
C GLY A 232 0.36 2.14 10.81
N ALA A 233 -0.76 2.83 11.00
CA ALA A 233 -1.55 2.76 12.23
C ALA A 233 -2.08 1.33 12.49
N GLY A 234 -2.50 0.63 11.42
CA GLY A 234 -2.88 -0.79 11.50
C GLY A 234 -1.72 -1.68 11.94
N SER A 235 -0.54 -1.50 11.34
CA SER A 235 0.67 -2.24 11.71
C SER A 235 1.09 -1.96 13.16
N PHE A 236 1.09 -0.69 13.55
CA PHE A 236 1.41 -0.27 14.92
C PHE A 236 0.50 -0.96 15.96
N ARG A 237 -0.81 -1.00 15.70
CA ARG A 237 -1.77 -1.68 16.56
C ARG A 237 -1.52 -3.18 16.66
N LEU A 238 -1.13 -3.83 15.56
CA LEU A 238 -0.82 -5.27 15.55
C LEU A 238 0.41 -5.59 16.41
N TRP A 239 1.42 -4.72 16.45
CA TRP A 239 2.65 -4.94 17.22
C TRP A 239 2.51 -4.57 18.70
N THR A 240 1.73 -3.52 19.00
CA THR A 240 1.68 -2.93 20.36
C THR A 240 0.39 -3.22 21.10
N GLU A 241 -0.63 -3.72 20.41
CA GLU A 241 -2.01 -3.87 20.91
C GLU A 241 -2.64 -2.54 21.38
N ARG A 242 -1.95 -1.42 21.12
CA ARG A 242 -2.40 -0.06 21.44
C ARG A 242 -2.98 0.65 20.23
N ARG A 243 -3.93 1.54 20.45
CA ARG A 243 -4.46 2.41 19.39
C ARG A 243 -3.38 3.40 18.95
N ALA A 244 -3.08 3.40 17.65
CA ALA A 244 -2.07 4.30 17.10
C ALA A 244 -2.49 5.78 17.20
N PRO A 245 -1.55 6.71 17.52
CA PRO A 245 -1.82 8.14 17.60
C PRO A 245 -1.82 8.76 16.18
N ILE A 246 -2.89 8.54 15.42
CA ILE A 246 -3.02 8.90 14.00
C ILE A 246 -2.68 10.37 13.74
N ARG A 247 -3.10 11.30 14.63
CA ARG A 247 -2.78 12.73 14.47
C ARG A 247 -1.27 12.99 14.48
N VAL A 248 -0.53 12.34 15.37
CA VAL A 248 0.94 12.41 15.43
C VAL A 248 1.57 11.81 14.19
N MET A 249 1.08 10.65 13.76
CA MET A 249 1.56 9.96 12.55
C MET A 249 1.34 10.82 11.29
N LYS A 250 0.20 11.49 11.15
CA LYS A 250 -0.06 12.44 10.06
C LYS A 250 0.94 13.59 10.05
N ARG A 251 1.09 14.29 11.17
CA ARG A 251 2.05 15.39 11.28
C ARG A 251 3.48 14.96 10.96
N ALA A 252 3.84 13.72 11.28
CA ALA A 252 5.17 13.17 11.00
C ALA A 252 5.50 13.04 9.51
N VAL A 253 4.50 12.90 8.63
CA VAL A 253 4.67 12.72 7.18
C VAL A 253 4.34 13.97 6.36
N GLU A 254 3.67 14.96 6.95
CA GLU A 254 3.31 16.24 6.30
C GLU A 254 4.44 17.28 6.35
N VAL A 255 5.44 17.11 7.21
CA VAL A 255 6.54 18.07 7.47
C VAL A 255 7.72 17.88 6.50
N ILE A 256 7.57 17.10 5.42
CA ILE A 256 8.67 16.80 4.49
C ILE A 256 8.36 17.33 3.09
#